data_5e5b8ee38811f48520f9392a043dcd06
#
_entry.id   5e5b8ee38811f48520f9392a043dcd06
#
_cell.length_a   1.000
_cell.length_b   1.000
_cell.length_c   1.000
_cell.angle_alpha   90.00
_cell.angle_beta   90.00
_cell.angle_gamma   90.00
#
_symmetry.space_group_name_H-M   'P 1'
#
loop_
_entity.id
_entity.type
_entity.pdbx_description
1 polymer ?
#
loop_
_entity_poly.entity_id
_entity_poly.type
_entity_poly.pdbx_seq_one_letter_code
_entity_poly.pdbx_strand_id
1 'polypeptide(L)'
;FWFNTMQDHLSQTFAALADPTRRAILARLSKGQANVSDLAQPFLAEMSLPAITKHLKVLEKAGLITKTRDAQWRPCKLNGTGLKDAAGWMNQYREFWEESFDRLDAYLKTVVKNHPKKGTKHGR
;
A
#
# COMPACT_ATOMS: atom_id res chain seq x y z
N PHE A 1 7.01 6.43 -27.75
CA PHE A 1 6.08 7.48 -27.52
C PHE A 1 5.60 7.41 -26.10
N TRP A 2 5.47 8.51 -25.47
CA TRP A 2 5.22 8.47 -24.05
C TRP A 2 3.81 7.97 -23.70
N PHE A 3 2.90 7.91 -24.61
CA PHE A 3 1.64 7.30 -24.35
C PHE A 3 1.78 5.84 -24.06
N ASN A 4 2.78 5.19 -24.59
CA ASN A 4 2.94 3.76 -24.40
C ASN A 4 3.33 3.43 -22.99
N THR A 5 3.61 4.44 -22.19
CA THR A 5 3.94 4.20 -20.82
C THR A 5 2.78 3.63 -20.05
N MET A 6 1.58 3.58 -20.62
CA MET A 6 0.49 2.93 -19.94
C MET A 6 0.79 1.48 -19.66
N GLN A 7 1.72 0.90 -20.43
CA GLN A 7 2.11 -0.49 -20.21
C GLN A 7 3.36 -0.58 -19.35
N ASP A 8 3.89 0.53 -18.91
CA ASP A 8 5.12 0.51 -18.15
C ASP A 8 4.87 0.01 -16.75
N HIS A 9 5.93 -0.32 -16.08
CA HIS A 9 5.87 -0.95 -14.77
C HIS A 9 5.25 -0.03 -13.72
N LEU A 10 5.55 1.24 -13.80
CA LEU A 10 5.02 2.21 -12.85
C LEU A 10 3.49 2.31 -12.98
N SER A 11 2.99 2.35 -14.21
CA SER A 11 1.55 2.41 -14.44
C SER A 11 0.88 1.15 -13.94
N GLN A 12 1.51 -0.01 -14.14
CA GLN A 12 0.96 -1.26 -13.65
C GLN A 12 0.90 -1.27 -12.13
N THR A 13 1.93 -0.73 -11.48
CA THR A 13 1.95 -0.65 -10.04
C THR A 13 0.80 0.21 -9.52
N PHE A 14 0.62 1.39 -10.08
CA PHE A 14 -0.46 2.26 -9.63
C PHE A 14 -1.83 1.66 -9.92
N ALA A 15 -1.98 1.01 -11.06
CA ALA A 15 -3.25 0.36 -11.37
C ALA A 15 -3.56 -0.74 -10.36
N ALA A 16 -2.56 -1.52 -9.99
CA ALA A 16 -2.76 -2.56 -8.99
C ALA A 16 -3.11 -1.99 -7.64
N LEU A 17 -2.54 -0.83 -7.29
CA LEU A 17 -2.82 -0.20 -6.01
C LEU A 17 -4.15 0.53 -5.97
N ALA A 18 -4.84 0.65 -7.09
CA ALA A 18 -6.08 1.41 -7.15
C ALA A 18 -7.25 0.68 -6.49
N ASP A 19 -7.10 -0.57 -6.15
CA ASP A 19 -8.17 -1.35 -5.54
C ASP A 19 -7.95 -1.55 -4.05
N PRO A 20 -8.95 -1.30 -3.20
CA PRO A 20 -8.75 -1.42 -1.75
C PRO A 20 -8.47 -2.84 -1.28
N THR A 21 -9.05 -3.84 -1.92
CA THR A 21 -8.76 -5.22 -1.54
C THR A 21 -7.30 -5.55 -1.80
N ARG A 22 -6.78 -5.11 -2.92
CA ARG A 22 -5.38 -5.36 -3.24
C ARG A 22 -4.46 -4.64 -2.26
N ARG A 23 -4.81 -3.41 -1.87
CA ARG A 23 -4.02 -2.70 -0.87
C ARG A 23 -4.04 -3.43 0.47
N ALA A 24 -5.18 -4.00 0.83
CA ALA A 24 -5.29 -4.74 2.09
C ALA A 24 -4.44 -6.01 2.05
N ILE A 25 -4.41 -6.69 0.90
CA ILE A 25 -3.58 -7.87 0.75
C ILE A 25 -2.09 -7.49 0.91
N LEU A 26 -1.67 -6.40 0.29
CA LEU A 26 -0.29 -5.98 0.43
C LEU A 26 0.05 -5.61 1.86
N ALA A 27 -0.87 -4.95 2.56
CA ALA A 27 -0.65 -4.61 3.94
C ALA A 27 -0.46 -5.85 4.80
N ARG A 28 -1.24 -6.89 4.52
CA ARG A 28 -1.10 -8.14 5.25
C ARG A 28 0.27 -8.78 4.96
N LEU A 29 0.67 -8.77 3.69
CA LEU A 29 1.93 -9.38 3.30
C LEU A 29 3.15 -8.61 3.79
N SER A 30 2.98 -7.34 4.12
CA SER A 30 4.09 -6.58 4.67
C SER A 30 4.49 -7.10 6.05
N LYS A 31 3.63 -7.88 6.67
CA LYS A 31 3.93 -8.46 7.97
C LYS A 31 4.50 -9.87 7.88
N GLY A 32 4.56 -10.41 6.68
CA GLY A 32 5.14 -11.74 6.48
C GLY A 32 4.40 -12.47 5.39
N GLN A 33 5.03 -13.49 4.85
CA GLN A 33 4.41 -14.28 3.79
C GLN A 33 3.19 -15.01 4.31
N ALA A 34 2.31 -15.35 3.42
CA ALA A 34 1.09 -16.07 3.77
C ALA A 34 0.60 -16.85 2.57
N ASN A 35 -0.07 -17.95 2.81
CA ASN A 35 -0.62 -18.72 1.70
C ASN A 35 -1.94 -18.08 1.24
N VAL A 36 -2.44 -18.54 0.12
CA VAL A 36 -3.65 -17.97 -0.47
C VAL A 36 -4.85 -18.10 0.45
N SER A 37 -4.97 -19.23 1.12
CA SER A 37 -6.08 -19.45 2.03
C SER A 37 -6.12 -18.45 3.14
N ASP A 38 -4.96 -18.19 3.73
CA ASP A 38 -4.88 -17.23 4.83
C ASP A 38 -5.16 -15.82 4.34
N LEU A 39 -4.67 -15.49 3.16
CA LEU A 39 -4.91 -14.17 2.61
C LEU A 39 -6.39 -13.96 2.30
N ALA A 40 -7.06 -15.01 1.87
CA ALA A 40 -8.45 -14.91 1.47
C ALA A 40 -9.41 -14.80 2.64
N GLN A 41 -9.03 -15.36 3.77
CA GLN A 41 -9.94 -15.51 4.90
C GLN A 41 -10.71 -14.24 5.27
N PRO A 42 -10.07 -13.09 5.42
CA PRO A 42 -10.80 -11.90 5.82
C PRO A 42 -11.80 -11.39 4.79
N PHE A 43 -11.69 -11.84 3.55
CA PHE A 43 -12.53 -11.33 2.48
C PHE A 43 -13.63 -12.28 2.06
N LEU A 44 -13.62 -13.50 2.57
CA LEU A 44 -14.56 -14.51 2.07
C LEU A 44 -16.02 -14.22 2.38
N ALA A 45 -16.28 -13.33 3.34
CA ALA A 45 -17.64 -12.93 3.60
C ALA A 45 -18.21 -12.05 2.49
N GLU A 46 -17.34 -11.40 1.75
CA GLU A 46 -17.77 -10.44 0.75
C GLU A 46 -17.41 -10.80 -0.67
N MET A 47 -16.47 -11.70 -0.88
CA MET A 47 -16.10 -12.07 -2.24
C MET A 47 -15.66 -13.52 -2.28
N SER A 48 -15.74 -14.10 -3.47
CA SER A 48 -15.40 -15.49 -3.64
C SER A 48 -13.90 -15.70 -3.72
N LEU A 49 -13.49 -16.94 -3.53
CA LEU A 49 -12.08 -17.27 -3.68
C LEU A 49 -11.55 -16.98 -5.08
N PRO A 50 -12.29 -17.30 -6.16
CA PRO A 50 -11.82 -16.90 -7.49
C PRO A 50 -11.60 -15.39 -7.64
N ALA A 51 -12.42 -14.58 -6.99
CA ALA A 51 -12.24 -13.13 -7.05
C ALA A 51 -10.93 -12.74 -6.37
N ILE A 52 -10.64 -13.35 -5.23
CA ILE A 52 -9.39 -13.08 -4.54
C ILE A 52 -8.21 -13.54 -5.38
N THR A 53 -8.33 -14.69 -6.03
CA THR A 53 -7.28 -15.19 -6.88
C THR A 53 -7.01 -14.22 -8.03
N LYS A 54 -8.04 -13.59 -8.57
CA LYS A 54 -7.84 -12.59 -9.60
C LYS A 54 -7.07 -11.39 -9.08
N HIS A 55 -7.39 -10.94 -7.88
CA HIS A 55 -6.63 -9.83 -7.28
C HIS A 55 -5.17 -10.22 -7.09
N LEU A 56 -4.91 -11.45 -6.67
CA LEU A 56 -3.54 -11.90 -6.50
C LEU A 56 -2.80 -11.95 -7.83
N LYS A 57 -3.49 -12.33 -8.91
CA LYS A 57 -2.86 -12.35 -10.21
C LYS A 57 -2.50 -10.95 -10.68
N VAL A 58 -3.36 -9.99 -10.43
CA VAL A 58 -3.07 -8.60 -10.78
C VAL A 58 -1.83 -8.12 -10.04
N LEU A 59 -1.75 -8.42 -8.73
CA LEU A 59 -0.60 -8.03 -7.93
C LEU A 59 0.68 -8.72 -8.41
N GLU A 60 0.57 -9.98 -8.75
CA GLU A 60 1.72 -10.73 -9.20
C GLU A 60 2.20 -10.20 -10.56
N LYS A 61 1.29 -9.93 -11.46
CA LYS A 61 1.64 -9.43 -12.77
C LYS A 61 2.26 -8.04 -12.68
N ALA A 62 1.83 -7.25 -11.71
CA ALA A 62 2.42 -5.94 -11.50
C ALA A 62 3.77 -6.01 -10.77
N GLY A 63 4.16 -7.20 -10.35
CA GLY A 63 5.45 -7.36 -9.67
C GLY A 63 5.44 -6.99 -8.21
N LEU A 64 4.26 -6.88 -7.60
CA LEU A 64 4.16 -6.47 -6.20
C LEU A 64 4.17 -7.63 -5.25
N ILE A 65 3.89 -8.83 -5.72
CA ILE A 65 4.01 -10.04 -4.92
C ILE A 65 4.65 -11.12 -5.75
N THR A 66 5.22 -12.09 -5.08
CA THR A 66 5.71 -13.30 -5.73
C THR A 66 5.04 -14.48 -5.07
N LYS A 67 4.80 -15.53 -5.84
CA LYS A 67 4.28 -16.77 -5.31
C LYS A 67 5.36 -17.81 -5.43
N THR A 68 5.64 -18.47 -4.34
CA THR A 68 6.60 -19.55 -4.38
C THR A 68 5.87 -20.78 -4.85
N ARG A 69 6.49 -21.54 -5.69
CA ARG A 69 5.87 -22.74 -6.15
C ARG A 69 6.26 -23.91 -5.34
N ASP A 70 6.13 -23.78 -4.08
CA ASP A 70 6.49 -24.78 -3.22
C ASP A 70 5.33 -25.64 -3.03
N ALA A 71 5.39 -26.76 -3.50
CA ALA A 71 4.47 -27.84 -3.34
C ALA A 71 3.12 -27.45 -2.85
N GLN A 72 2.89 -27.63 -1.61
CA GLN A 72 1.58 -27.53 -1.07
C GLN A 72 1.24 -26.17 -0.56
N TRP A 73 2.23 -25.41 -0.19
CA TRP A 73 1.95 -24.17 0.49
C TRP A 73 1.74 -22.97 -0.42
N ARG A 74 2.51 -22.86 -1.43
CA ARG A 74 2.43 -21.74 -2.38
C ARG A 74 2.27 -20.41 -1.69
N PRO A 75 3.20 -20.09 -0.77
CA PRO A 75 3.07 -18.82 -0.07
C PRO A 75 3.30 -17.64 -0.98
N CYS A 76 2.60 -16.57 -0.68
CA CYS A 76 2.79 -15.29 -1.36
C CYS A 76 3.68 -14.42 -0.51
N LYS A 77 4.58 -13.70 -1.14
CA LYS A 77 5.47 -12.78 -0.43
C LYS A 77 5.38 -11.41 -1.07
N LEU A 78 5.50 -10.38 -0.28
CA LEU A 78 5.57 -9.04 -0.80
C LEU A 78 6.87 -8.86 -1.56
N ASN A 79 6.78 -8.28 -2.74
CA ASN A 79 7.96 -7.88 -3.48
C ASN A 79 7.98 -6.36 -3.47
N GLY A 80 8.85 -5.80 -2.68
CA GLY A 80 8.85 -4.35 -2.48
C GLY A 80 9.43 -3.53 -3.60
N THR A 81 9.99 -4.19 -4.64
CA THR A 81 10.64 -3.44 -5.71
C THR A 81 9.69 -2.49 -6.43
N GLY A 82 8.49 -2.96 -6.78
CA GLY A 82 7.52 -2.10 -7.45
C GLY A 82 7.08 -0.95 -6.60
N LEU A 83 6.88 -1.21 -5.30
CA LEU A 83 6.48 -0.14 -4.38
C LEU A 83 7.61 0.87 -4.22
N LYS A 84 8.85 0.40 -4.22
CA LYS A 84 9.99 1.27 -4.12
C LYS A 84 10.06 2.20 -5.32
N ASP A 85 9.79 1.68 -6.51
CA ASP A 85 9.79 2.49 -7.73
C ASP A 85 8.69 3.55 -7.67
N ALA A 86 7.52 3.18 -7.19
CA ALA A 86 6.42 4.13 -7.06
C ALA A 86 6.77 5.20 -6.04
N ALA A 87 7.38 4.80 -4.92
CA ALA A 87 7.81 5.76 -3.91
C ALA A 87 8.86 6.70 -4.47
N GLY A 88 9.77 6.17 -5.29
CA GLY A 88 10.79 7.00 -5.91
C GLY A 88 10.19 8.04 -6.84
N TRP A 89 9.18 7.63 -7.62
CA TRP A 89 8.50 8.57 -8.49
C TRP A 89 7.79 9.65 -7.67
N MET A 90 7.12 9.25 -6.59
CA MET A 90 6.43 10.20 -5.74
C MET A 90 7.38 11.13 -5.01
N ASN A 91 8.59 10.67 -4.79
CA ASN A 91 9.57 11.44 -4.03
C ASN A 91 9.92 12.76 -4.68
N GLN A 92 9.73 12.88 -6.00
CA GLN A 92 10.00 14.15 -6.66
C GLN A 92 9.05 15.25 -6.21
N TYR A 93 7.93 14.89 -5.59
CA TYR A 93 6.98 15.86 -5.06
C TYR A 93 7.11 16.02 -3.55
N ARG A 94 8.09 15.37 -2.98
CA ARG A 94 8.25 15.31 -1.54
C ARG A 94 8.36 16.68 -0.89
N GLU A 95 9.17 17.54 -1.49
CA GLU A 95 9.35 18.87 -0.97
C GLU A 95 8.03 19.59 -0.84
N PHE A 96 7.18 19.43 -1.85
CA PHE A 96 5.89 20.09 -1.87
C PHE A 96 5.02 19.67 -0.66
N TRP A 97 4.87 18.39 -0.44
CA TRP A 97 3.99 17.97 0.64
C TRP A 97 4.63 18.14 2.01
N GLU A 98 5.94 18.01 2.12
CA GLU A 98 6.59 18.23 3.40
C GLU A 98 6.50 19.68 3.82
N GLU A 99 6.66 20.57 2.88
CA GLU A 99 6.49 21.97 3.16
C GLU A 99 5.08 22.27 3.62
N SER A 100 4.09 21.65 2.98
CA SER A 100 2.71 21.83 3.37
C SER A 100 2.44 21.30 4.77
N PHE A 101 2.99 20.13 5.07
CA PHE A 101 2.85 19.55 6.40
C PHE A 101 3.54 20.39 7.46
N ASP A 102 4.69 20.95 7.14
CA ASP A 102 5.40 21.81 8.08
C ASP A 102 4.58 23.06 8.38
N ARG A 103 3.94 23.63 7.37
CA ARG A 103 3.10 24.80 7.59
C ARG A 103 1.90 24.46 8.46
N LEU A 104 1.29 23.31 8.24
CA LEU A 104 0.18 22.88 9.05
C LEU A 104 0.63 22.63 10.48
N ASP A 105 1.77 21.99 10.66
CA ASP A 105 2.30 21.70 11.97
C ASP A 105 2.56 23.01 12.74
N ALA A 106 3.14 23.98 12.09
CA ALA A 106 3.40 25.27 12.71
C ALA A 106 2.10 25.95 13.10
N TYR A 107 1.08 25.86 12.24
CA TYR A 107 -0.21 26.44 12.55
C TYR A 107 -0.84 25.77 13.74
N LEU A 108 -0.78 24.44 13.79
CA LEU A 108 -1.35 23.71 14.91
C LEU A 108 -0.66 24.02 16.22
N LYS A 109 0.64 24.23 16.19
CA LYS A 109 1.34 24.61 17.39
C LYS A 109 0.90 25.98 17.88
N THR A 110 0.63 26.89 16.97
CA THR A 110 0.12 28.19 17.31
C THR A 110 -1.25 28.08 17.98
N VAL A 111 -2.12 27.25 17.43
CA VAL A 111 -3.45 27.08 17.98
C VAL A 111 -3.38 26.49 19.39
N VAL A 112 -2.53 25.49 19.58
CA VAL A 112 -2.40 24.88 20.89
C VAL A 112 -1.84 25.87 21.89
N LYS A 113 -0.89 26.69 21.48
CA LYS A 113 -0.31 27.67 22.36
C LYS A 113 -1.36 28.69 22.79
N ASN A 114 -2.23 29.10 21.86
CA ASN A 114 -3.24 30.09 22.20
C ASN A 114 -4.41 29.49 22.94
N HIS A 115 -4.62 28.20 22.88
CA HIS A 115 -5.73 27.56 23.56
C HIS A 115 -5.20 26.37 24.33
N PRO A 116 -4.45 26.60 25.40
CA PRO A 116 -3.86 25.48 26.10
C PRO A 116 -4.92 24.57 26.61
N LYS A 117 -4.70 23.27 26.49
CA LYS A 117 -5.64 22.39 26.90
C LYS A 117 -5.37 21.90 28.16
N LYS A 118 -6.21 21.76 28.99
CA LYS A 118 -5.92 21.28 30.21
C LYS A 118 -5.91 19.88 30.17
N GLY A 119 -6.48 19.22 29.69
CA GLY A 119 -6.46 17.82 29.83
C GLY A 119 -5.50 17.12 29.05
N THR A 120 -4.59 17.74 28.63
CA THR A 120 -3.76 17.08 27.82
C THR A 120 -2.91 16.17 28.40
N LYS A 121 -2.93 15.95 29.49
CA LYS A 121 -2.07 15.11 29.99
C LYS A 121 -2.18 13.85 29.49
N HIS A 122 -2.60 13.36 29.02
CA HIS A 122 -2.59 12.10 28.70
C HIS A 122 -1.76 11.83 27.75
N GLY A 123 -1.36 12.24 27.62
CA GLY A 123 -0.59 11.84 26.82
C GLY A 123 0.21 10.96 27.16
N ARG A 124 0.18 10.64 27.45
CA ARG A 124 0.77 10.00 27.60
C ARG A 124 1.01 9.59 27.23
#